data_8b81af8a176c75065eef03a8de1551d0
#
_entry.id   8b81af8a176c75065eef03a8de1551d0
#
_cell.length_a   1.000
_cell.length_b   1.000
_cell.length_c   1.000
_cell.angle_alpha   90.00
_cell.angle_beta   90.00
_cell.angle_gamma   90.00
#
_symmetry.space_group_name_H-M   'P 1'
#
loop_
_entity.id
_entity.type
_entity.pdbx_description
1 polymer ?
#
loop_
_entity_poly.entity_id
_entity_poly.type
_entity_poly.pdbx_seq_one_letter_code
_entity_poly.pdbx_strand_id
1 'polypeptide(L)'
;KAKDPDRMLDFIDWLYSPEGVEMSCSQTTGSCGPEGLTWELKDGKPVLTDFGKQAFSGATVNVPAEWGTGTWKDGISQLNYQAVQAVDTDPNTKAAYNYTLWDSYLADNKTALDTSWQTKMSAKTTLDYLKQHDMYVVSPGNAYVPAAAGTEVDTMRNQCKAIIIQNSWKMVFAKNETEFNSLLKQMQTTVK
;
A
#
# COMPACT_ATOMS: atom_id res chain seq x y z
N LYS A 1 30.08 15.09 5.51
CA LYS A 1 30.83 13.92 5.08
C LYS A 1 30.76 12.88 6.19
N ALA A 2 30.43 11.62 5.86
CA ALA A 2 30.41 10.53 6.84
C ALA A 2 31.85 10.28 7.34
N LYS A 3 31.98 9.98 8.65
CA LYS A 3 33.27 9.59 9.23
C LYS A 3 33.73 8.22 8.73
N ASP A 4 32.77 7.35 8.46
CA ASP A 4 32.96 5.98 7.98
C ASP A 4 32.01 5.77 6.78
N PRO A 5 32.48 5.99 5.56
CA PRO A 5 31.67 5.82 4.36
C PRO A 5 31.33 4.36 4.08
N ASP A 6 32.19 3.42 4.43
CA ASP A 6 31.96 1.98 4.16
C ASP A 6 30.79 1.49 5.00
N ARG A 7 30.76 1.84 6.29
CA ARG A 7 29.62 1.52 7.17
C ARG A 7 28.30 2.14 6.68
N MET A 8 28.37 3.30 6.06
CA MET A 8 27.17 3.93 5.48
C MET A 8 26.68 3.19 4.24
N LEU A 9 27.60 2.66 3.44
CA LEU A 9 27.24 1.82 2.28
C LEU A 9 26.65 0.49 2.74
N ASP A 10 27.23 -0.16 3.74
CA ASP A 10 26.68 -1.38 4.35
C ASP A 10 25.26 -1.16 4.87
N PHE A 11 25.02 -0.01 5.51
CA PHE A 11 23.66 0.34 5.97
C PHE A 11 22.68 0.54 4.82
N ILE A 12 23.11 1.18 3.74
CA ILE A 12 22.27 1.37 2.54
C ILE A 12 21.99 0.02 1.90
N ASP A 13 22.99 -0.84 1.77
CA ASP A 13 22.82 -2.19 1.20
C ASP A 13 21.85 -3.02 2.04
N TRP A 14 22.00 -2.98 3.38
CA TRP A 14 21.04 -3.64 4.27
C TRP A 14 19.60 -3.12 4.10
N LEU A 15 19.39 -1.80 3.91
CA LEU A 15 18.05 -1.25 3.69
C LEU A 15 17.34 -1.84 2.46
N TYR A 16 18.10 -2.30 1.46
CA TYR A 16 17.57 -2.94 0.25
C TYR A 16 17.58 -4.47 0.34
N SER A 17 18.10 -5.05 1.41
CA SER A 17 17.99 -6.48 1.67
C SER A 17 16.54 -6.86 2.06
N PRO A 18 16.13 -8.14 1.90
CA PRO A 18 14.81 -8.59 2.36
C PRO A 18 14.54 -8.25 3.82
N GLU A 19 15.50 -8.52 4.70
CA GLU A 19 15.42 -8.17 6.12
C GLU A 19 15.23 -6.67 6.35
N GLY A 20 16.07 -5.86 5.72
CA GLY A 20 16.01 -4.39 5.86
C GLY A 20 14.69 -3.82 5.36
N VAL A 21 14.14 -4.37 4.28
CA VAL A 21 12.81 -4.00 3.76
C VAL A 21 11.73 -4.34 4.77
N GLU A 22 11.71 -5.53 5.32
CA GLU A 22 10.71 -5.95 6.29
C GLU A 22 10.77 -5.11 7.56
N MET A 23 11.96 -4.86 8.08
CA MET A 23 12.15 -4.10 9.31
C MET A 23 11.87 -2.60 9.16
N SER A 24 12.21 -2.00 8.04
CA SER A 24 12.13 -0.54 7.88
C SER A 24 10.86 -0.05 7.18
N CYS A 25 10.25 -0.86 6.32
CA CYS A 25 9.05 -0.47 5.56
C CYS A 25 7.74 -0.86 6.23
N SER A 26 7.78 -1.55 7.36
CA SER A 26 6.63 -2.17 8.03
C SER A 26 5.47 -1.23 8.38
N GLN A 27 5.68 0.07 8.38
CA GLN A 27 4.66 1.03 8.77
C GLN A 27 4.21 1.97 7.64
N THR A 28 4.83 1.93 6.49
CA THR A 28 4.58 2.91 5.43
C THR A 28 3.81 2.38 4.24
N THR A 29 3.89 1.09 3.95
CA THR A 29 3.38 0.52 2.69
C THR A 29 2.52 -0.74 2.83
N GLY A 30 2.08 -1.07 4.05
CA GLY A 30 1.44 -2.36 4.33
C GLY A 30 2.44 -3.51 4.37
N SER A 31 3.75 -3.22 4.52
CA SER A 31 4.77 -4.25 4.66
C SER A 31 4.54 -5.09 5.91
N CYS A 32 4.91 -6.37 5.81
CA CYS A 32 4.64 -7.37 6.84
C CYS A 32 5.40 -7.16 8.15
N GLY A 33 6.44 -6.32 8.17
CA GLY A 33 7.31 -6.18 9.32
C GLY A 33 8.26 -7.38 9.51
N PRO A 34 8.98 -7.45 10.63
CA PRO A 34 9.97 -8.50 10.87
C PRO A 34 9.34 -9.86 11.13
N GLU A 35 9.91 -10.88 10.49
CA GLU A 35 9.57 -12.28 10.75
C GLU A 35 9.83 -12.64 12.22
N GLY A 36 8.98 -13.47 12.80
CA GLY A 36 9.02 -13.86 14.20
C GLY A 36 8.39 -12.87 15.18
N LEU A 37 8.18 -11.62 14.78
CA LEU A 37 7.46 -10.63 15.58
C LEU A 37 6.04 -10.38 15.04
N THR A 38 5.94 -9.84 13.83
CA THR A 38 4.66 -9.46 13.24
C THR A 38 4.04 -10.54 12.39
N TRP A 39 4.84 -11.47 11.90
CA TRP A 39 4.41 -12.60 11.08
C TRP A 39 5.32 -13.79 11.23
N GLU A 40 4.86 -14.94 10.77
CA GLU A 40 5.59 -16.21 10.76
C GLU A 40 5.14 -17.08 9.58
N LEU A 41 5.95 -18.10 9.25
CA LEU A 41 5.54 -19.12 8.29
C LEU A 41 4.85 -20.28 8.99
N LYS A 42 3.59 -20.55 8.65
CA LYS A 42 2.85 -21.77 9.04
C LYS A 42 2.60 -22.63 7.81
N ASP A 43 3.13 -23.84 7.83
CA ASP A 43 3.06 -24.76 6.69
C ASP A 43 3.51 -24.13 5.37
N GLY A 44 4.58 -23.32 5.43
CA GLY A 44 5.15 -22.59 4.30
C GLY A 44 4.31 -21.41 3.80
N LYS A 45 3.28 -20.98 4.54
CA LYS A 45 2.45 -19.83 4.22
C LYS A 45 2.65 -18.71 5.24
N PRO A 46 2.75 -17.46 4.78
CA PRO A 46 2.89 -16.33 5.69
C PRO A 46 1.55 -16.07 6.42
N VAL A 47 1.63 -15.89 7.73
CA VAL A 47 0.49 -15.55 8.60
C VAL A 47 0.91 -14.47 9.58
N LEU A 48 0.01 -13.53 9.88
CA LEU A 48 0.26 -12.55 10.94
C LEU A 48 0.21 -13.24 12.31
N THR A 49 1.17 -12.90 13.17
CA THR A 49 1.12 -13.26 14.59
C THR A 49 0.01 -12.48 15.30
N ASP A 50 -0.34 -12.86 16.52
CA ASP A 50 -1.30 -12.09 17.32
C ASP A 50 -0.78 -10.68 17.60
N PHE A 51 0.52 -10.52 17.78
CA PHE A 51 1.15 -9.21 17.88
C PHE A 51 0.99 -8.41 16.58
N GLY A 52 1.29 -9.02 15.44
CA GLY A 52 1.15 -8.38 14.13
C GLY A 52 -0.28 -7.93 13.83
N LYS A 53 -1.27 -8.77 14.14
CA LYS A 53 -2.69 -8.41 14.00
C LYS A 53 -3.06 -7.18 14.84
N GLN A 54 -2.60 -7.09 16.08
CA GLN A 54 -2.84 -5.94 16.94
C GLN A 54 -2.07 -4.70 16.47
N ALA A 55 -0.80 -4.83 16.13
CA ALA A 55 0.05 -3.74 15.66
C ALA A 55 -0.51 -3.09 14.39
N PHE A 56 -0.92 -3.89 13.43
CA PHE A 56 -1.45 -3.40 12.15
C PHE A 56 -2.92 -2.95 12.20
N SER A 57 -3.66 -3.33 13.25
CA SER A 57 -5.00 -2.77 13.49
C SER A 57 -4.96 -1.31 14.00
N GLY A 58 -3.77 -0.78 14.27
CA GLY A 58 -3.58 0.55 14.83
C GLY A 58 -3.65 0.60 16.37
N ALA A 59 -3.74 -0.54 17.04
CA ALA A 59 -3.67 -0.59 18.50
C ALA A 59 -2.29 -0.12 19.02
N THR A 60 -2.26 0.38 20.23
CA THR A 60 -1.01 0.65 20.94
C THR A 60 -0.60 -0.62 21.67
N VAL A 61 0.43 -1.31 21.16
CA VAL A 61 0.93 -2.56 21.72
C VAL A 61 2.39 -2.42 22.10
N ASN A 62 2.76 -2.95 23.27
CA ASN A 62 4.15 -3.00 23.68
C ASN A 62 4.89 -4.09 22.89
N VAL A 63 6.11 -3.78 22.45
CA VAL A 63 6.99 -4.80 21.84
C VAL A 63 7.38 -5.82 22.92
N PRO A 64 7.44 -7.12 22.56
CA PRO A 64 7.99 -8.14 23.46
C PRO A 64 9.43 -7.78 23.88
N ALA A 65 9.79 -8.10 25.11
CA ALA A 65 11.07 -7.67 25.72
C ALA A 65 12.31 -8.13 24.93
N GLU A 66 12.24 -9.26 24.24
CA GLU A 66 13.28 -9.78 23.36
C GLU A 66 13.51 -8.94 22.09
N TRP A 67 12.51 -8.14 21.71
CA TRP A 67 12.58 -7.24 20.55
C TRP A 67 12.89 -5.79 20.94
N GLY A 68 12.82 -5.45 22.22
CA GLY A 68 13.13 -4.12 22.70
C GLY A 68 12.19 -3.59 23.77
N THR A 69 12.11 -2.28 23.87
CA THR A 69 11.27 -1.58 24.86
C THR A 69 10.40 -0.52 24.16
N GLY A 70 9.27 -0.21 24.75
CA GLY A 70 8.32 0.77 24.21
C GLY A 70 7.20 0.12 23.41
N THR A 71 6.48 0.91 22.65
CA THR A 71 5.37 0.42 21.82
C THR A 71 5.81 0.25 20.36
N TRP A 72 5.05 -0.56 19.61
CA TRP A 72 5.27 -0.72 18.17
C TRP A 72 5.33 0.63 17.42
N LYS A 73 4.53 1.61 17.86
CA LYS A 73 4.47 2.93 17.25
C LYS A 73 5.70 3.79 17.53
N ASP A 74 6.42 3.54 18.61
CA ASP A 74 7.63 4.29 18.96
C ASP A 74 8.79 3.97 18.02
N GLY A 75 8.77 2.79 17.39
CA GLY A 75 9.78 2.33 16.43
C GLY A 75 9.49 2.70 14.97
N ILE A 76 8.54 3.59 14.71
CA ILE A 76 8.21 3.99 13.33
C ILE A 76 9.43 4.58 12.63
N SER A 77 9.80 3.97 11.51
CA SER A 77 10.85 4.50 10.65
C SER A 77 10.50 5.89 10.12
N GLN A 78 11.38 6.84 10.34
CA GLN A 78 11.28 8.19 9.78
C GLN A 78 11.97 8.30 8.41
N LEU A 79 12.50 7.20 7.90
CA LEU A 79 13.13 7.17 6.58
C LEU A 79 12.05 7.27 5.51
N ASN A 80 12.11 8.34 4.73
CA ASN A 80 11.21 8.56 3.61
C ASN A 80 11.75 7.87 2.34
N TYR A 81 11.77 6.55 2.34
CA TYR A 81 12.15 5.77 1.16
C TYR A 81 11.21 4.57 1.01
N GLN A 82 11.11 4.11 -0.22
CA GLN A 82 10.33 2.94 -0.58
C GLN A 82 11.20 2.02 -1.43
N ALA A 83 11.74 0.98 -0.80
CA ALA A 83 12.64 0.04 -1.44
C ALA A 83 11.92 -0.96 -2.36
N VAL A 84 10.62 -1.19 -2.11
CA VAL A 84 9.83 -2.20 -2.83
C VAL A 84 8.46 -1.66 -3.23
N GLN A 85 7.91 -2.25 -4.28
CA GLN A 85 6.53 -2.02 -4.69
C GLN A 85 5.58 -2.89 -3.84
N ALA A 86 4.32 -2.48 -3.75
CA ALA A 86 3.31 -3.21 -2.99
C ALA A 86 3.12 -4.68 -3.42
N VAL A 87 3.58 -5.03 -4.61
CA VAL A 87 3.45 -6.37 -5.21
C VAL A 87 4.74 -7.18 -5.22
N ASP A 88 5.84 -6.58 -4.75
CA ASP A 88 7.13 -7.27 -4.68
C ASP A 88 7.07 -8.38 -3.62
N THR A 89 7.84 -9.40 -3.84
CA THR A 89 7.92 -10.59 -2.99
C THR A 89 9.31 -10.77 -2.44
N ASP A 90 9.39 -11.26 -1.21
CA ASP A 90 10.64 -11.72 -0.63
C ASP A 90 11.22 -12.87 -1.49
N PRO A 91 12.46 -12.79 -1.94
CA PRO A 91 13.08 -13.82 -2.77
C PRO A 91 13.26 -15.17 -2.06
N ASN A 92 13.28 -15.19 -0.73
CA ASN A 92 13.48 -16.39 0.07
C ASN A 92 12.17 -17.12 0.33
N THR A 93 11.17 -16.41 0.86
CA THR A 93 9.88 -16.97 1.25
C THR A 93 8.84 -16.97 0.14
N LYS A 94 9.07 -16.18 -0.93
CA LYS A 94 8.10 -15.91 -2.01
C LYS A 94 6.82 -15.23 -1.54
N ALA A 95 6.75 -14.82 -0.29
CA ALA A 95 5.64 -14.05 0.26
C ALA A 95 5.69 -12.59 -0.25
N ALA A 96 4.55 -12.02 -0.55
CA ALA A 96 4.48 -10.59 -0.81
C ALA A 96 4.90 -9.82 0.45
N TYR A 97 5.71 -8.76 0.31
CA TYR A 97 6.01 -7.89 1.44
C TYR A 97 4.76 -7.21 2.01
N ASN A 98 3.77 -6.98 1.16
CA ASN A 98 2.48 -6.46 1.60
C ASN A 98 1.59 -7.59 2.12
N TYR A 99 1.44 -7.66 3.45
CA TYR A 99 0.64 -8.68 4.14
C TYR A 99 -0.83 -8.68 3.73
N THR A 100 -1.37 -7.56 3.24
CA THR A 100 -2.78 -7.49 2.80
C THR A 100 -3.06 -8.30 1.54
N LEU A 101 -2.02 -8.77 0.85
CA LEU A 101 -2.12 -9.64 -0.33
C LEU A 101 -2.03 -11.13 0.04
N TRP A 102 -1.74 -11.48 1.28
CA TRP A 102 -1.62 -12.86 1.70
C TRP A 102 -2.99 -13.56 1.73
N ASP A 103 -3.02 -14.81 1.29
CA ASP A 103 -4.25 -15.63 1.33
C ASP A 103 -4.79 -15.76 2.77
N SER A 104 -3.92 -15.85 3.78
CA SER A 104 -4.28 -15.90 5.19
C SER A 104 -5.00 -14.62 5.64
N TYR A 105 -4.44 -13.46 5.32
CA TYR A 105 -5.04 -12.18 5.66
C TYR A 105 -6.39 -11.97 4.95
N LEU A 106 -6.44 -12.28 3.66
CA LEU A 106 -7.66 -12.18 2.86
C LEU A 106 -8.77 -13.09 3.37
N ALA A 107 -8.42 -14.29 3.86
CA ALA A 107 -9.39 -15.21 4.44
C ALA A 107 -9.93 -14.71 5.79
N ASP A 108 -9.03 -14.23 6.68
CA ASP A 108 -9.39 -13.73 8.01
C ASP A 108 -10.26 -12.46 7.96
N ASN A 109 -10.09 -11.63 6.91
CA ASN A 109 -10.76 -10.33 6.77
C ASN A 109 -11.87 -10.32 5.70
N LYS A 110 -12.27 -11.48 5.19
CA LYS A 110 -13.24 -11.60 4.12
C LYS A 110 -14.65 -11.19 4.56
N THR A 111 -15.22 -10.22 3.87
CA THR A 111 -16.60 -9.77 4.07
C THR A 111 -17.58 -10.39 3.07
N ALA A 112 -18.88 -10.20 3.30
CA ALA A 112 -19.91 -10.58 2.33
C ALA A 112 -19.76 -9.81 1.00
N LEU A 113 -19.31 -8.55 1.06
CA LEU A 113 -19.06 -7.73 -0.12
C LEU A 113 -17.90 -8.31 -0.93
N ASP A 114 -16.79 -8.69 -0.27
CA ASP A 114 -15.64 -9.31 -0.93
C ASP A 114 -16.02 -10.61 -1.61
N THR A 115 -16.85 -11.42 -0.95
CA THR A 115 -17.37 -12.67 -1.53
C THR A 115 -18.19 -12.42 -2.80
N SER A 116 -19.08 -11.43 -2.77
CA SER A 116 -19.89 -11.03 -3.91
C SER A 116 -19.03 -10.52 -5.07
N TRP A 117 -18.06 -9.66 -4.75
CA TRP A 117 -17.12 -9.10 -5.72
C TRP A 117 -16.27 -10.21 -6.37
N GLN A 118 -15.65 -11.08 -5.56
CA GLN A 118 -14.83 -12.19 -6.04
C GLN A 118 -15.59 -13.11 -6.98
N THR A 119 -16.85 -13.41 -6.64
CA THR A 119 -17.73 -14.25 -7.48
C THR A 119 -18.03 -13.56 -8.80
N LYS A 120 -18.37 -12.28 -8.77
CA LYS A 120 -18.74 -11.50 -9.97
C LYS A 120 -17.56 -11.26 -10.90
N MET A 121 -16.37 -10.98 -10.35
CA MET A 121 -15.17 -10.66 -11.11
C MET A 121 -14.28 -11.87 -11.42
N SER A 122 -14.58 -13.04 -10.84
CA SER A 122 -13.77 -14.26 -10.97
C SER A 122 -12.31 -14.05 -10.60
N ALA A 123 -12.04 -13.20 -9.60
CA ALA A 123 -10.71 -12.82 -9.14
C ALA A 123 -10.67 -12.72 -7.61
N LYS A 124 -9.52 -13.03 -6.98
CA LYS A 124 -9.36 -12.92 -5.53
C LYS A 124 -9.22 -11.47 -5.07
N THR A 125 -8.46 -10.69 -5.82
CA THR A 125 -8.17 -9.29 -5.53
C THR A 125 -8.32 -8.43 -6.78
N THR A 126 -8.44 -7.13 -6.60
CA THR A 126 -8.42 -6.16 -7.73
C THR A 126 -7.15 -6.31 -8.57
N LEU A 127 -6.00 -6.57 -7.93
CA LEU A 127 -4.75 -6.77 -8.64
C LEU A 127 -4.80 -8.03 -9.54
N ASP A 128 -5.35 -9.14 -9.04
CA ASP A 128 -5.53 -10.35 -9.84
C ASP A 128 -6.44 -10.10 -11.03
N TYR A 129 -7.54 -9.35 -10.82
CA TYR A 129 -8.44 -8.94 -11.89
C TYR A 129 -7.70 -8.15 -12.96
N LEU A 130 -6.91 -7.14 -12.57
CA LEU A 130 -6.14 -6.33 -13.50
C LEU A 130 -5.11 -7.14 -14.27
N LYS A 131 -4.43 -8.08 -13.61
CA LYS A 131 -3.47 -8.99 -14.24
C LYS A 131 -4.14 -9.94 -15.24
N GLN A 132 -5.29 -10.51 -14.89
CA GLN A 132 -6.05 -11.42 -15.76
C GLN A 132 -6.56 -10.75 -17.05
N HIS A 133 -6.75 -9.44 -17.00
CA HIS A 133 -7.26 -8.64 -18.12
C HIS A 133 -6.19 -7.81 -18.84
N ASP A 134 -4.89 -8.05 -18.57
CA ASP A 134 -3.77 -7.30 -19.13
C ASP A 134 -3.85 -5.78 -18.90
N MET A 135 -4.49 -5.38 -17.79
CA MET A 135 -4.65 -3.99 -17.37
C MET A 135 -3.59 -3.56 -16.35
N TYR A 136 -2.55 -4.37 -16.18
CA TYR A 136 -1.47 -4.15 -15.23
C TYR A 136 -0.13 -4.12 -15.95
N VAL A 137 0.59 -3.02 -15.82
CA VAL A 137 1.92 -2.83 -16.39
C VAL A 137 2.91 -2.52 -15.26
N VAL A 138 3.96 -3.32 -15.16
CA VAL A 138 5.09 -3.02 -14.28
C VAL A 138 6.04 -2.09 -15.02
N SER A 139 6.18 -0.86 -14.53
CA SER A 139 7.17 0.08 -15.07
C SER A 139 8.59 -0.43 -14.75
N PRO A 140 9.47 -0.52 -15.76
CA PRO A 140 10.86 -0.91 -15.52
C PRO A 140 11.57 0.22 -14.78
N GLY A 141 11.61 0.22 -13.47
CA GLY A 141 12.43 0.96 -12.52
C GLY A 141 12.97 2.39 -12.81
N ASN A 142 12.90 2.85 -14.02
CA ASN A 142 13.32 4.20 -14.42
C ASN A 142 12.14 5.15 -14.35
N ALA A 143 11.87 5.64 -13.14
CA ALA A 143 10.86 6.67 -12.97
C ALA A 143 11.24 7.91 -13.81
N TYR A 144 10.52 8.13 -14.90
CA TYR A 144 10.53 9.44 -15.52
C TYR A 144 9.98 10.44 -14.51
N VAL A 145 10.85 11.32 -14.03
CA VAL A 145 10.44 12.47 -13.22
C VAL A 145 10.10 13.60 -14.19
N PRO A 146 8.82 13.88 -14.43
CA PRO A 146 8.46 15.00 -15.29
C PRO A 146 9.01 16.30 -14.70
N ALA A 147 9.42 17.21 -15.56
CA ALA A 147 9.77 18.56 -15.12
C ALA A 147 8.59 19.16 -14.32
N ALA A 148 8.89 19.88 -13.26
CA ALA A 148 7.87 20.55 -12.47
C ALA A 148 6.99 21.40 -13.38
N ALA A 149 5.69 21.22 -13.30
CA ALA A 149 4.76 22.07 -14.02
C ALA A 149 4.86 23.51 -13.47
N GLY A 150 4.69 24.51 -14.34
CA GLY A 150 4.63 25.88 -13.88
C GLY A 150 3.43 26.11 -12.94
N THR A 151 3.56 27.09 -12.05
CA THR A 151 2.54 27.43 -11.03
C THR A 151 1.14 27.59 -11.61
N GLU A 152 1.01 28.12 -12.82
CA GLU A 152 -0.26 28.30 -13.51
C GLU A 152 -0.91 26.94 -13.84
N VAL A 153 -0.14 25.99 -14.37
CA VAL A 153 -0.61 24.64 -14.69
C VAL A 153 -1.02 23.88 -13.43
N ASP A 154 -0.26 24.01 -12.35
CA ASP A 154 -0.58 23.38 -11.08
C ASP A 154 -1.84 23.99 -10.45
N THR A 155 -2.03 25.29 -10.59
CA THR A 155 -3.27 25.93 -10.14
C THR A 155 -4.48 25.40 -10.91
N MET A 156 -4.40 25.32 -12.23
CA MET A 156 -5.48 24.76 -13.07
C MET A 156 -5.77 23.29 -12.72
N ARG A 157 -4.71 22.48 -12.55
CA ARG A 157 -4.86 21.07 -12.11
C ARG A 157 -5.60 20.96 -10.79
N ASN A 158 -5.23 21.77 -9.81
CA ASN A 158 -5.87 21.78 -8.49
C ASN A 158 -7.34 22.22 -8.57
N GLN A 159 -7.67 23.20 -9.40
CA GLN A 159 -9.05 23.61 -9.64
C GLN A 159 -9.87 22.48 -10.29
N CYS A 160 -9.36 21.86 -11.35
CA CYS A 160 -10.01 20.71 -11.99
C CYS A 160 -10.21 19.56 -11.00
N LYS A 161 -9.18 19.23 -10.21
CA LYS A 161 -9.26 18.20 -9.18
C LYS A 161 -10.35 18.48 -8.15
N ALA A 162 -10.46 19.72 -7.67
CA ALA A 162 -11.50 20.12 -6.72
C ALA A 162 -12.91 19.94 -7.30
N ILE A 163 -13.12 20.37 -8.56
CA ILE A 163 -14.38 20.22 -9.28
C ILE A 163 -14.76 18.75 -9.43
N ILE A 164 -13.80 17.91 -9.86
CA ILE A 164 -14.02 16.46 -10.03
C ILE A 164 -14.40 15.81 -8.70
N ILE A 165 -13.65 16.05 -7.64
CA ILE A 165 -13.92 15.48 -6.33
C ILE A 165 -15.32 15.88 -5.84
N GLN A 166 -15.64 17.18 -5.88
CA GLN A 166 -16.92 17.68 -5.40
C GLN A 166 -18.12 17.09 -6.16
N ASN A 167 -18.02 17.01 -7.49
CA ASN A 167 -19.11 16.48 -8.30
C ASN A 167 -19.19 14.95 -8.22
N SER A 168 -18.06 14.24 -8.10
CA SER A 168 -18.06 12.79 -7.87
C SER A 168 -18.82 12.43 -6.60
N TRP A 169 -18.60 13.16 -5.50
CA TRP A 169 -19.37 12.94 -4.28
C TRP A 169 -20.87 13.21 -4.47
N LYS A 170 -21.26 14.26 -5.19
CA LYS A 170 -22.67 14.51 -5.49
C LYS A 170 -23.29 13.37 -6.30
N MET A 171 -22.54 12.81 -7.26
CA MET A 171 -23.01 11.69 -8.08
C MET A 171 -23.20 10.40 -7.28
N VAL A 172 -22.38 10.16 -6.26
CA VAL A 172 -22.54 9.00 -5.34
C VAL A 172 -23.89 9.04 -4.63
N PHE A 173 -24.41 10.24 -4.32
CA PHE A 173 -25.70 10.44 -3.65
C PHE A 173 -26.86 10.78 -4.61
N ALA A 174 -26.66 10.64 -5.92
CA ALA A 174 -27.72 10.86 -6.89
C ALA A 174 -28.88 9.87 -6.68
N LYS A 175 -30.10 10.39 -6.69
CA LYS A 175 -31.33 9.60 -6.39
C LYS A 175 -31.74 8.69 -7.55
N ASN A 176 -31.32 9.01 -8.76
CA ASN A 176 -31.64 8.27 -9.97
C ASN A 176 -30.63 8.57 -11.08
N GLU A 177 -30.72 7.80 -12.17
CA GLU A 177 -29.82 7.91 -13.32
C GLU A 177 -29.89 9.29 -14.03
N THR A 178 -31.04 9.91 -14.08
CA THR A 178 -31.20 11.24 -14.69
C THR A 178 -30.42 12.29 -13.93
N GLU A 179 -30.49 12.26 -12.60
CA GLU A 179 -29.75 13.18 -11.75
C GLU A 179 -28.24 12.91 -11.86
N PHE A 180 -27.83 11.64 -11.85
CA PHE A 180 -26.43 11.25 -12.05
C PHE A 180 -25.88 11.79 -13.37
N ASN A 181 -26.57 11.57 -14.47
CA ASN A 181 -26.14 12.00 -15.79
C ASN A 181 -26.12 13.54 -15.92
N SER A 182 -27.03 14.24 -15.25
CA SER A 182 -27.03 15.71 -15.17
C SER A 182 -25.78 16.23 -14.44
N LEU A 183 -25.43 15.64 -13.29
CA LEU A 183 -24.25 16.01 -12.52
C LEU A 183 -22.96 15.69 -13.29
N LEU A 184 -22.90 14.56 -13.98
CA LEU A 184 -21.78 14.18 -14.84
C LEU A 184 -21.56 15.21 -15.95
N LYS A 185 -22.61 15.59 -16.64
CA LYS A 185 -22.56 16.61 -17.70
C LYS A 185 -22.13 17.98 -17.17
N GLN A 186 -22.64 18.36 -15.99
CA GLN A 186 -22.24 19.59 -15.32
C GLN A 186 -20.74 19.59 -15.00
N MET A 187 -20.23 18.49 -14.43
CA MET A 187 -18.80 18.32 -14.12
C MET A 187 -17.96 18.47 -15.40
N GLN A 188 -18.31 17.74 -16.46
CA GLN A 188 -17.61 17.80 -17.75
C GLN A 188 -17.56 19.19 -18.36
N THR A 189 -18.64 19.97 -18.19
CA THR A 189 -18.73 21.34 -18.72
C THR A 189 -17.91 22.32 -17.88
N THR A 190 -17.85 22.12 -16.56
CA THR A 190 -17.14 23.01 -15.62
C THR A 190 -15.63 22.82 -15.66
N VAL A 191 -15.15 21.62 -16.03
CA VAL A 191 -13.71 21.30 -16.13
C VAL A 191 -13.11 21.77 -17.48
N LYS A 192 -13.90 22.03 -18.48
CA LYS A 192 -13.44 22.62 -19.76
C LYS A 192 -13.08 24.09 -19.62
#